data_6ba93e111d3419a44af989ae7312e5f4
#
_entry.id   6ba93e111d3419a44af989ae7312e5f4
#
_cell.length_a   1.000
_cell.length_b   1.000
_cell.length_c   1.000
_cell.angle_alpha   90.00
_cell.angle_beta   90.00
_cell.angle_gamma   90.00
#
_symmetry.space_group_name_H-M   'P 1'
#
loop_
_entity.id
_entity.type
_entity.pdbx_description
1 polymer ?
#
loop_
_entity_poly.entity_id
_entity_poly.type
_entity_poly.pdbx_seq_one_letter_code
_entity_poly.pdbx_strand_id
1 'polypeptide(L)'
;MRQPAALALTLSLAIPGLGAASGVSGTTPPRQQMPTASPEQEAVEYYNDGISYRDKADKYEAEAGAENDAAKKAKLLEKSKSQHESSIKKFLKAVAKNPQMVPAWGSLGYAYRKTGNYPVALEAYDKALALEKTYTPAIEYRAEAYLGLNRLDDVKSAYMTLFNTDRKRADELTRAIDRWLEKKKADPAGIDPVKLEEFDKWASERKQLAAQTSSLTSGQELRW
;
A
#
# COMPACT_ATOMS: atom_id res chain seq x y z
N MET A 1 -3.01 17.68 4.82
CA MET A 1 -2.64 16.44 4.08
C MET A 1 -1.19 16.55 3.64
N ARG A 2 -0.27 15.93 4.38
CA ARG A 2 1.16 15.91 4.03
C ARG A 2 1.51 14.50 3.60
N GLN A 3 1.99 14.37 2.37
CA GLN A 3 2.49 13.11 1.80
C GLN A 3 3.79 12.70 2.52
N PRO A 4 4.06 11.40 2.66
CA PRO A 4 5.39 10.95 3.08
C PRO A 4 6.38 11.23 1.95
N ALA A 5 7.48 11.90 2.31
CA ALA A 5 8.58 12.25 1.42
C ALA A 5 9.19 10.98 0.78
N ALA A 6 9.17 10.94 -0.54
CA ALA A 6 9.99 10.01 -1.31
C ALA A 6 11.46 10.42 -1.16
N LEU A 7 12.27 9.56 -0.57
CA LEU A 7 13.72 9.74 -0.52
C LEU A 7 14.28 9.47 -1.93
N ALA A 8 14.51 10.53 -2.70
CA ALA A 8 15.23 10.45 -3.97
C ALA A 8 16.73 10.41 -3.66
N LEU A 9 17.36 9.26 -3.83
CA LEU A 9 18.80 9.13 -3.84
C LEU A 9 19.33 9.63 -5.20
N THR A 10 19.87 10.84 -5.24
CA THR A 10 20.60 11.35 -6.41
C THR A 10 22.03 10.83 -6.38
N LEU A 11 22.35 9.96 -7.32
CA LEU A 11 23.72 9.51 -7.57
C LEU A 11 24.40 10.52 -8.50
N SER A 12 25.31 11.33 -7.97
CA SER A 12 26.17 12.22 -8.77
C SER A 12 27.29 11.42 -9.42
N LEU A 13 27.26 11.31 -10.75
CA LEU A 13 28.42 10.84 -11.54
C LEU A 13 29.35 12.02 -11.81
N ALA A 14 30.57 11.94 -11.28
CA ALA A 14 31.67 12.81 -11.66
C ALA A 14 32.28 12.33 -12.99
N ILE A 15 32.33 13.20 -13.98
CA ILE A 15 33.01 12.96 -15.27
C ILE A 15 34.43 13.49 -15.16
N PRO A 16 35.48 12.68 -15.36
CA PRO A 16 36.82 13.20 -15.52
C PRO A 16 37.09 13.64 -16.98
N GLY A 17 37.84 14.73 -17.09
CA GLY A 17 38.03 15.56 -18.26
C GLY A 17 38.67 14.91 -19.49
N LEU A 18 38.39 15.58 -20.62
CA LEU A 18 39.03 15.36 -21.94
C LEU A 18 40.51 15.75 -21.92
N GLY A 19 41.35 14.77 -22.20
CA GLY A 19 42.73 15.00 -22.65
C GLY A 19 42.83 14.70 -24.15
N ALA A 20 43.24 15.68 -24.94
CA ALA A 20 43.50 15.52 -26.37
C ALA A 20 44.83 14.79 -26.61
N ALA A 21 44.82 13.73 -27.41
CA ALA A 21 46.02 13.15 -28.00
C ALA A 21 45.73 12.64 -29.41
N SER A 22 46.61 13.05 -30.34
CA SER A 22 46.61 12.83 -31.78
C SER A 22 46.92 11.37 -32.16
N GLY A 23 46.22 10.86 -33.15
CA GLY A 23 46.58 9.90 -34.17
C GLY A 23 47.25 8.60 -33.77
N VAL A 24 46.52 7.47 -34.00
CA VAL A 24 47.07 6.21 -34.57
C VAL A 24 45.87 5.31 -34.98
N SER A 25 45.97 4.75 -36.20
CA SER A 25 45.33 3.58 -36.81
C SER A 25 44.21 2.83 -36.06
N GLY A 26 43.07 2.76 -36.74
CA GLY A 26 41.95 1.83 -36.68
C GLY A 26 42.07 0.53 -35.88
N THR A 27 41.85 0.60 -34.60
CA THR A 27 41.22 -0.47 -33.84
C THR A 27 40.08 0.15 -33.11
N THR A 28 38.84 -0.20 -33.53
CA THR A 28 37.61 0.15 -32.82
C THR A 28 37.78 -0.34 -31.37
N PRO A 29 37.73 0.56 -30.36
CA PRO A 29 37.81 0.08 -28.98
C PRO A 29 36.66 -0.88 -28.72
N PRO A 30 36.88 -1.95 -27.97
CA PRO A 30 35.80 -2.85 -27.61
C PRO A 30 34.69 -2.02 -26.98
N ARG A 31 33.48 -2.17 -27.53
CA ARG A 31 32.27 -1.53 -27.01
C ARG A 31 32.17 -1.92 -25.55
N GLN A 32 32.47 -0.98 -24.64
CA GLN A 32 32.28 -1.18 -23.20
C GLN A 32 30.82 -1.56 -23.02
N GLN A 33 30.56 -2.81 -22.71
CA GLN A 33 29.24 -3.26 -22.30
C GLN A 33 28.93 -2.47 -21.03
N MET A 34 27.92 -1.61 -21.10
CA MET A 34 27.40 -0.96 -19.91
C MET A 34 27.04 -2.04 -18.90
N PRO A 35 27.41 -1.89 -17.62
CA PRO A 35 27.06 -2.87 -16.61
C PRO A 35 25.56 -3.13 -16.67
N THR A 36 25.16 -4.37 -16.87
CA THR A 36 23.75 -4.76 -16.74
C THR A 36 23.32 -4.52 -15.30
N ALA A 37 22.16 -3.92 -15.10
CA ALA A 37 21.62 -3.67 -13.75
C ALA A 37 21.60 -4.98 -12.94
N SER A 38 21.94 -4.90 -11.66
CA SER A 38 21.83 -6.06 -10.78
C SER A 38 20.37 -6.46 -10.58
N PRO A 39 20.06 -7.73 -10.21
CA PRO A 39 18.69 -8.13 -9.90
C PRO A 39 18.02 -7.24 -8.85
N GLU A 40 18.76 -6.76 -7.87
CA GLU A 40 18.28 -5.84 -6.83
C GLU A 40 17.94 -4.47 -7.42
N GLN A 41 18.76 -3.94 -8.32
CA GLN A 41 18.49 -2.68 -9.03
C GLN A 41 17.24 -2.82 -9.91
N GLU A 42 17.15 -3.90 -10.68
CA GLU A 42 15.94 -4.18 -11.48
C GLU A 42 14.68 -4.31 -10.61
N ALA A 43 14.79 -4.94 -9.42
CA ALA A 43 13.68 -5.04 -8.47
C ALA A 43 13.20 -3.66 -8.01
N VAL A 44 14.12 -2.75 -7.69
CA VAL A 44 13.80 -1.37 -7.29
C VAL A 44 13.15 -0.60 -8.43
N GLU A 45 13.63 -0.74 -9.66
CA GLU A 45 13.02 -0.12 -10.84
C GLU A 45 11.58 -0.61 -11.05
N TYR A 46 11.36 -1.92 -11.03
CA TYR A 46 10.00 -2.47 -11.14
C TYR A 46 9.10 -2.05 -9.99
N TYR A 47 9.63 -1.97 -8.77
CA TYR A 47 8.87 -1.48 -7.63
C TYR A 47 8.44 -0.02 -7.84
N ASN A 48 9.34 0.87 -8.25
CA ASN A 48 9.05 2.28 -8.49
C ASN A 48 8.05 2.48 -9.64
N ASP A 49 8.17 1.69 -10.71
CA ASP A 49 7.16 1.63 -11.77
C ASP A 49 5.78 1.24 -11.22
N GLY A 50 5.75 0.19 -10.38
CA GLY A 50 4.53 -0.28 -9.72
C GLY A 50 3.89 0.81 -8.86
N ILE A 51 4.69 1.54 -8.08
CA ILE A 51 4.25 2.70 -7.30
C ILE A 51 3.64 3.78 -8.19
N SER A 52 4.29 4.11 -9.32
CA SER A 52 3.76 5.11 -10.26
C SER A 52 2.37 4.73 -10.80
N TYR A 53 2.16 3.46 -11.14
CA TYR A 53 0.84 2.98 -11.56
C TYR A 53 -0.18 3.00 -10.41
N ARG A 54 0.21 2.60 -9.21
CA ARG A 54 -0.64 2.65 -8.01
C ARG A 54 -1.11 4.08 -7.72
N ASP A 55 -0.19 5.04 -7.75
CA ASP A 55 -0.51 6.44 -7.44
C ASP A 55 -1.48 7.04 -8.48
N LYS A 56 -1.34 6.64 -9.75
CA LYS A 56 -2.32 7.01 -10.79
C LYS A 56 -3.69 6.37 -10.54
N ALA A 57 -3.72 5.11 -10.09
CA ALA A 57 -4.94 4.42 -9.75
C ALA A 57 -5.66 5.10 -8.59
N ASP A 58 -4.93 5.40 -7.50
CA ASP A 58 -5.46 6.07 -6.31
C ASP A 58 -5.98 7.49 -6.65
N LYS A 59 -5.32 8.18 -7.57
CA LYS A 59 -5.79 9.48 -8.09
C LYS A 59 -7.13 9.34 -8.80
N TYR A 60 -7.29 8.36 -9.71
CA TYR A 60 -8.57 8.13 -10.38
C TYR A 60 -9.68 7.73 -9.40
N GLU A 61 -9.36 6.98 -8.36
CA GLU A 61 -10.32 6.62 -7.31
C GLU A 61 -10.76 7.86 -6.51
N ALA A 62 -9.82 8.75 -6.18
CA ALA A 62 -10.13 10.01 -5.50
C ALA A 62 -11.02 10.92 -6.38
N GLU A 63 -10.70 11.03 -7.68
CA GLU A 63 -11.53 11.77 -8.64
C GLU A 63 -12.94 11.15 -8.75
N ALA A 64 -13.04 9.82 -8.78
CA ALA A 64 -14.33 9.12 -8.79
C ALA A 64 -15.13 9.36 -7.50
N GLY A 65 -14.45 9.51 -6.37
CA GLY A 65 -15.10 9.82 -5.09
C GLY A 65 -15.76 11.21 -5.07
N ALA A 66 -15.20 12.16 -5.82
CA ALA A 66 -15.71 13.53 -5.95
C ALA A 66 -16.70 13.72 -7.12
N GLU A 67 -16.83 12.72 -8.01
CA GLU A 67 -17.68 12.82 -9.22
C GLU A 67 -19.14 12.46 -8.91
N ASN A 68 -20.05 13.32 -9.31
CA ASN A 68 -21.50 13.14 -9.12
C ASN A 68 -22.17 12.45 -10.31
N ASP A 69 -21.60 12.54 -11.51
CA ASP A 69 -22.13 11.87 -12.71
C ASP A 69 -21.76 10.37 -12.64
N ALA A 70 -22.77 9.51 -12.61
CA ALA A 70 -22.59 8.06 -12.43
C ALA A 70 -21.77 7.42 -13.58
N ALA A 71 -21.94 7.89 -14.83
CA ALA A 71 -21.21 7.35 -15.98
C ALA A 71 -19.74 7.76 -15.94
N LYS A 72 -19.45 9.02 -15.61
CA LYS A 72 -18.08 9.49 -15.43
C LYS A 72 -17.39 8.81 -14.26
N LYS A 73 -18.09 8.66 -13.13
CA LYS A 73 -17.61 7.93 -11.96
C LYS A 73 -17.24 6.49 -12.32
N ALA A 74 -18.11 5.77 -13.02
CA ALA A 74 -17.84 4.40 -13.46
C ALA A 74 -16.58 4.33 -14.34
N LYS A 75 -16.42 5.26 -15.29
CA LYS A 75 -15.24 5.34 -16.16
C LYS A 75 -13.95 5.62 -15.38
N LEU A 76 -14.01 6.46 -14.34
CA LEU A 76 -12.84 6.73 -13.48
C LEU A 76 -12.46 5.49 -12.67
N LEU A 77 -13.43 4.75 -12.14
CA LEU A 77 -13.20 3.50 -11.42
C LEU A 77 -12.61 2.41 -12.33
N GLU A 78 -13.05 2.32 -13.58
CA GLU A 78 -12.46 1.43 -14.57
C GLU A 78 -10.99 1.78 -14.87
N LYS A 79 -10.69 3.07 -15.04
CA LYS A 79 -9.30 3.54 -15.18
C LYS A 79 -8.46 3.20 -13.95
N SER A 80 -8.98 3.43 -12.74
CA SER A 80 -8.30 3.05 -11.50
C SER A 80 -7.96 1.57 -11.49
N LYS A 81 -8.95 0.70 -11.77
CA LYS A 81 -8.76 -0.75 -11.84
C LYS A 81 -7.65 -1.14 -12.84
N SER A 82 -7.68 -0.59 -14.05
CA SER A 82 -6.66 -0.85 -15.08
C SER A 82 -5.25 -0.44 -14.63
N GLN A 83 -5.12 0.67 -13.91
CA GLN A 83 -3.83 1.11 -13.36
C GLN A 83 -3.36 0.17 -12.22
N HIS A 84 -4.25 -0.28 -11.34
CA HIS A 84 -3.91 -1.29 -10.33
C HIS A 84 -3.46 -2.61 -10.97
N GLU A 85 -4.11 -3.08 -12.04
CA GLU A 85 -3.66 -4.26 -12.79
C GLU A 85 -2.26 -4.08 -13.40
N SER A 86 -1.96 -2.87 -13.87
CA SER A 86 -0.61 -2.53 -14.35
C SER A 86 0.42 -2.51 -13.21
N SER A 87 0.04 -2.01 -12.04
CA SER A 87 0.90 -2.01 -10.85
C SER A 87 1.19 -3.43 -10.37
N ILE A 88 0.19 -4.33 -10.38
CA ILE A 88 0.37 -5.76 -10.07
C ILE A 88 1.46 -6.39 -10.94
N LYS A 89 1.41 -6.17 -12.27
CA LYS A 89 2.42 -6.71 -13.20
C LYS A 89 3.83 -6.25 -12.86
N LYS A 90 3.98 -5.01 -12.39
CA LYS A 90 5.28 -4.44 -12.01
C LYS A 90 5.74 -4.97 -10.65
N PHE A 91 4.86 -5.03 -9.65
CA PHE A 91 5.21 -5.59 -8.34
C PHE A 91 5.54 -7.09 -8.42
N LEU A 92 4.86 -7.86 -9.25
CA LEU A 92 5.22 -9.26 -9.51
C LEU A 92 6.65 -9.39 -10.06
N LYS A 93 7.07 -8.51 -10.97
CA LYS A 93 8.46 -8.47 -11.45
C LYS A 93 9.44 -8.09 -10.34
N ALA A 94 9.08 -7.11 -9.50
CA ALA A 94 9.91 -6.69 -8.38
C ALA A 94 10.16 -7.83 -7.40
N VAL A 95 9.11 -8.54 -6.96
CA VAL A 95 9.26 -9.67 -6.02
C VAL A 95 9.92 -10.89 -6.66
N ALA A 96 9.82 -11.07 -7.98
CA ALA A 96 10.54 -12.11 -8.70
C ALA A 96 12.06 -11.83 -8.75
N LYS A 97 12.46 -10.56 -8.86
CA LYS A 97 13.87 -10.14 -8.84
C LYS A 97 14.45 -10.08 -7.44
N ASN A 98 13.67 -9.61 -6.46
CA ASN A 98 14.04 -9.60 -5.05
C ASN A 98 12.89 -10.11 -4.16
N PRO A 99 12.85 -11.42 -3.86
CA PRO A 99 11.81 -12.00 -2.99
C PRO A 99 11.85 -11.50 -1.54
N GLN A 100 12.94 -10.84 -1.10
CA GLN A 100 13.08 -10.28 0.24
C GLN A 100 12.59 -8.83 0.34
N MET A 101 12.09 -8.25 -0.74
CA MET A 101 11.61 -6.86 -0.75
C MET A 101 10.23 -6.74 -0.09
N VAL A 102 10.19 -6.55 1.24
CA VAL A 102 8.97 -6.43 2.04
C VAL A 102 8.00 -5.40 1.49
N PRO A 103 8.42 -4.15 1.11
CA PRO A 103 7.50 -3.17 0.56
C PRO A 103 6.85 -3.59 -0.77
N ALA A 104 7.53 -4.40 -1.58
CA ALA A 104 6.98 -4.88 -2.85
C ALA A 104 5.86 -5.91 -2.61
N TRP A 105 6.02 -6.83 -1.66
CA TRP A 105 4.95 -7.75 -1.25
C TRP A 105 3.75 -7.00 -0.67
N GLY A 106 3.97 -6.02 0.22
CA GLY A 106 2.90 -5.19 0.76
C GLY A 106 2.14 -4.40 -0.31
N SER A 107 2.86 -3.82 -1.28
CA SER A 107 2.27 -3.08 -2.40
C SER A 107 1.53 -3.98 -3.39
N LEU A 108 2.02 -5.19 -3.62
CA LEU A 108 1.35 -6.23 -4.41
C LEU A 108 0.00 -6.61 -3.78
N GLY A 109 0.00 -6.86 -2.47
CA GLY A 109 -1.23 -7.13 -1.72
C GLY A 109 -2.23 -5.97 -1.79
N TYR A 110 -1.74 -4.73 -1.65
CA TYR A 110 -2.58 -3.53 -1.82
C TYR A 110 -3.26 -3.51 -3.19
N ALA A 111 -2.52 -3.70 -4.27
CA ALA A 111 -3.07 -3.65 -5.61
C ALA A 111 -4.08 -4.78 -5.88
N TYR A 112 -3.82 -6.00 -5.40
CA TYR A 112 -4.80 -7.10 -5.46
C TYR A 112 -6.07 -6.80 -4.66
N ARG A 113 -5.93 -6.24 -3.45
CA ARG A 113 -7.10 -5.84 -2.64
C ARG A 113 -7.94 -4.78 -3.36
N LYS A 114 -7.30 -3.78 -3.96
CA LYS A 114 -7.97 -2.70 -4.72
C LYS A 114 -8.68 -3.20 -5.98
N THR A 115 -8.23 -4.31 -6.56
CA THR A 115 -8.93 -4.99 -7.67
C THR A 115 -9.97 -6.02 -7.21
N GLY A 116 -10.18 -6.16 -5.88
CA GLY A 116 -11.16 -7.09 -5.30
C GLY A 116 -10.66 -8.54 -5.16
N ASN A 117 -9.41 -8.82 -5.50
CA ASN A 117 -8.84 -10.15 -5.36
C ASN A 117 -8.28 -10.35 -3.95
N TYR A 118 -9.18 -10.40 -2.96
CA TYR A 118 -8.82 -10.49 -1.55
C TYR A 118 -7.99 -11.75 -1.19
N PRO A 119 -8.31 -12.96 -1.68
CA PRO A 119 -7.49 -14.14 -1.34
C PRO A 119 -6.02 -13.97 -1.72
N VAL A 120 -5.74 -13.53 -2.95
CA VAL A 120 -4.36 -13.33 -3.42
C VAL A 120 -3.69 -12.15 -2.71
N ALA A 121 -4.47 -11.13 -2.34
CA ALA A 121 -3.96 -10.03 -1.52
C ALA A 121 -3.47 -10.53 -0.14
N LEU A 122 -4.22 -11.44 0.50
CA LEU A 122 -3.81 -12.05 1.78
C LEU A 122 -2.50 -12.80 1.65
N GLU A 123 -2.32 -13.61 0.59
CA GLU A 123 -1.07 -14.33 0.34
C GLU A 123 0.13 -13.37 0.23
N ALA A 124 -0.03 -12.25 -0.48
CA ALA A 124 1.02 -11.25 -0.62
C ALA A 124 1.34 -10.54 0.71
N TYR A 125 0.32 -10.19 1.52
CA TYR A 125 0.55 -9.62 2.84
C TYR A 125 1.21 -10.63 3.80
N ASP A 126 0.84 -11.91 3.73
CA ASP A 126 1.45 -12.95 4.54
C ASP A 126 2.93 -13.14 4.18
N LYS A 127 3.31 -13.00 2.90
CA LYS A 127 4.73 -12.97 2.48
C LYS A 127 5.46 -11.77 3.07
N ALA A 128 4.87 -10.56 3.03
CA ALA A 128 5.46 -9.37 3.65
C ALA A 128 5.66 -9.58 5.16
N LEU A 129 4.65 -10.11 5.87
CA LEU A 129 4.69 -10.33 7.32
C LEU A 129 5.54 -11.52 7.75
N ALA A 130 5.76 -12.50 6.88
CA ALA A 130 6.74 -13.56 7.13
C ALA A 130 8.18 -13.04 7.10
N LEU A 131 8.46 -12.03 6.26
CA LEU A 131 9.75 -11.36 6.17
C LEU A 131 9.93 -10.32 7.30
N GLU A 132 8.89 -9.54 7.60
CA GLU A 132 8.90 -8.50 8.63
C GLU A 132 7.57 -8.50 9.41
N LYS A 133 7.55 -9.15 10.55
CA LYS A 133 6.34 -9.33 11.38
C LYS A 133 5.71 -8.02 11.85
N THR A 134 6.52 -6.97 11.97
CA THR A 134 6.12 -5.64 12.44
C THR A 134 5.82 -4.66 11.33
N TYR A 135 5.75 -5.10 10.08
CA TYR A 135 5.42 -4.24 8.94
C TYR A 135 3.95 -3.81 8.99
N THR A 136 3.69 -2.73 9.74
CA THR A 136 2.34 -2.22 10.04
C THR A 136 1.50 -1.87 8.80
N PRO A 137 2.07 -1.43 7.64
CA PRO A 137 1.28 -1.28 6.41
C PRO A 137 0.60 -2.57 5.95
N ALA A 138 1.31 -3.72 6.02
CA ALA A 138 0.71 -4.99 5.64
C ALA A 138 -0.36 -5.45 6.64
N ILE A 139 -0.18 -5.18 7.94
CA ILE A 139 -1.18 -5.51 8.97
C ILE A 139 -2.49 -4.76 8.70
N GLU A 140 -2.42 -3.44 8.45
CA GLU A 140 -3.58 -2.60 8.15
C GLU A 140 -4.29 -3.05 6.88
N TYR A 141 -3.58 -3.13 5.76
CA TYR A 141 -4.20 -3.47 4.48
C TYR A 141 -4.71 -4.91 4.40
N ARG A 142 -4.07 -5.83 5.14
CA ARG A 142 -4.58 -7.19 5.32
C ARG A 142 -5.91 -7.19 6.09
N ALA A 143 -6.05 -6.34 7.10
CA ALA A 143 -7.31 -6.16 7.82
C ALA A 143 -8.42 -5.61 6.91
N GLU A 144 -8.11 -4.70 6.00
CA GLU A 144 -9.08 -4.25 5.01
C GLU A 144 -9.47 -5.37 4.01
N ALA A 145 -8.55 -6.28 3.66
CA ALA A 145 -8.87 -7.46 2.86
C ALA A 145 -9.78 -8.43 3.65
N TYR A 146 -9.58 -8.58 4.96
CA TYR A 146 -10.48 -9.34 5.83
C TYR A 146 -11.89 -8.74 5.90
N LEU A 147 -12.04 -7.41 5.90
CA LEU A 147 -13.36 -6.75 5.78
C LEU A 147 -14.05 -7.18 4.47
N GLY A 148 -13.32 -7.18 3.35
CA GLY A 148 -13.85 -7.62 2.05
C GLY A 148 -14.32 -9.09 2.04
N LEU A 149 -13.77 -9.92 2.92
CA LEU A 149 -14.13 -11.33 3.09
C LEU A 149 -15.08 -11.60 4.28
N ASN A 150 -15.57 -10.56 4.95
CA ASN A 150 -16.39 -10.66 6.18
C ASN A 150 -15.70 -11.45 7.32
N ARG A 151 -14.36 -11.48 7.36
CA ARG A 151 -13.54 -12.15 8.40
C ARG A 151 -13.32 -11.20 9.58
N LEU A 152 -14.38 -10.91 10.32
CA LEU A 152 -14.43 -9.82 11.30
C LEU A 152 -13.52 -10.04 12.52
N ASP A 153 -13.30 -11.29 12.95
CA ASP A 153 -12.43 -11.58 14.08
C ASP A 153 -10.95 -11.34 13.74
N ASP A 154 -10.56 -11.59 12.49
CA ASP A 154 -9.22 -11.24 12.00
C ASP A 154 -9.03 -9.70 11.95
N VAL A 155 -10.08 -8.95 11.60
CA VAL A 155 -10.05 -7.47 11.67
C VAL A 155 -9.86 -6.97 13.09
N LYS A 156 -10.61 -7.55 14.06
CA LYS A 156 -10.45 -7.20 15.48
C LYS A 156 -9.03 -7.46 15.97
N SER A 157 -8.47 -8.61 15.63
CA SER A 157 -7.08 -8.98 15.98
C SER A 157 -6.05 -7.99 15.41
N ALA A 158 -6.18 -7.65 14.12
CA ALA A 158 -5.30 -6.70 13.45
C ALA A 158 -5.41 -5.30 14.07
N TYR A 159 -6.63 -4.84 14.37
CA TYR A 159 -6.85 -3.56 15.06
C TYR A 159 -6.13 -3.52 16.41
N MET A 160 -6.28 -4.55 17.23
CA MET A 160 -5.62 -4.61 18.54
C MET A 160 -4.08 -4.59 18.41
N THR A 161 -3.54 -5.24 17.40
CA THR A 161 -2.11 -5.19 17.11
C THR A 161 -1.68 -3.77 16.76
N LEU A 162 -2.37 -3.12 15.82
CA LEU A 162 -2.06 -1.75 15.40
C LEU A 162 -2.28 -0.74 16.52
N PHE A 163 -3.33 -0.90 17.31
CA PHE A 163 -3.60 -0.03 18.46
C PHE A 163 -2.45 0.03 19.46
N ASN A 164 -1.71 -1.06 19.61
CA ASN A 164 -0.56 -1.15 20.50
C ASN A 164 0.77 -0.79 19.85
N THR A 165 0.88 -0.83 18.50
CA THR A 165 2.16 -0.68 17.78
C THR A 165 2.22 0.53 16.86
N ASP A 166 1.07 0.93 16.26
CA ASP A 166 0.97 2.04 15.30
C ASP A 166 -0.42 2.65 15.35
N ARG A 167 -0.61 3.61 16.24
CA ARG A 167 -1.90 4.30 16.45
C ARG A 167 -2.46 4.94 15.19
N LYS A 168 -1.60 5.52 14.38
CA LYS A 168 -2.02 6.16 13.12
C LYS A 168 -2.68 5.15 12.20
N ARG A 169 -2.10 3.96 12.07
CA ARG A 169 -2.70 2.89 11.24
C ARG A 169 -3.93 2.26 11.88
N ALA A 170 -3.99 2.20 13.21
CA ALA A 170 -5.24 1.82 13.88
C ALA A 170 -6.38 2.79 13.55
N ASP A 171 -6.11 4.09 13.50
CA ASP A 171 -7.09 5.11 13.11
C ASP A 171 -7.46 5.00 11.62
N GLU A 172 -6.52 4.67 10.74
CA GLU A 172 -6.78 4.43 9.32
C GLU A 172 -7.67 3.20 9.13
N LEU A 173 -7.39 2.12 9.85
CA LEU A 173 -8.23 0.93 9.87
C LEU A 173 -9.64 1.23 10.43
N THR A 174 -9.75 2.05 11.47
CA THR A 174 -11.06 2.48 12.01
C THR A 174 -11.88 3.18 10.94
N ARG A 175 -11.29 4.10 10.17
CA ARG A 175 -11.99 4.75 9.05
C ARG A 175 -12.41 3.76 7.95
N ALA A 176 -11.60 2.72 7.69
CA ALA A 176 -11.96 1.67 6.74
C ALA A 176 -13.13 0.81 7.27
N ILE A 177 -13.14 0.48 8.57
CA ILE A 177 -14.25 -0.22 9.25
C ILE A 177 -15.53 0.60 9.14
N ASP A 178 -15.49 1.91 9.42
CA ASP A 178 -16.67 2.78 9.32
C ASP A 178 -17.27 2.76 7.92
N ARG A 179 -16.44 2.95 6.87
CA ARG A 179 -16.92 2.89 5.47
C ARG A 179 -17.49 1.52 5.09
N TRP A 180 -16.90 0.45 5.63
CA TRP A 180 -17.40 -0.90 5.40
C TRP A 180 -18.76 -1.13 6.11
N LEU A 181 -18.91 -0.69 7.36
CA LEU A 181 -20.15 -0.75 8.13
C LEU A 181 -21.27 0.03 7.44
N GLU A 182 -21.00 1.26 6.96
CA GLU A 182 -21.99 2.04 6.19
C GLU A 182 -22.50 1.27 4.97
N LYS A 183 -21.60 0.66 4.19
CA LYS A 183 -21.99 -0.16 3.03
C LYS A 183 -22.81 -1.38 3.44
N LYS A 184 -22.41 -2.07 4.51
CA LYS A 184 -23.10 -3.30 4.97
C LYS A 184 -24.43 -3.02 5.63
N LYS A 185 -24.61 -1.88 6.27
CA LYS A 185 -25.93 -1.42 6.78
C LYS A 185 -26.88 -1.05 5.64
N ALA A 186 -26.35 -0.52 4.53
CA ALA A 186 -27.15 -0.23 3.33
C ALA A 186 -27.49 -1.50 2.51
N ASP A 187 -26.55 -2.46 2.45
CA ASP A 187 -26.72 -3.75 1.79
C ASP A 187 -26.04 -4.86 2.62
N PRO A 188 -26.80 -5.57 3.48
CA PRO A 188 -26.26 -6.61 4.36
C PRO A 188 -25.99 -7.94 3.64
N ALA A 189 -26.08 -8.00 2.32
CA ALA A 189 -25.87 -9.23 1.59
C ALA A 189 -24.52 -9.90 1.97
N GLY A 190 -24.58 -11.21 2.22
CA GLY A 190 -23.42 -12.05 2.50
C GLY A 190 -22.86 -11.94 3.92
N ILE A 191 -23.58 -11.32 4.86
CA ILE A 191 -23.22 -11.30 6.28
C ILE A 191 -24.41 -11.58 7.16
N ASP A 192 -24.20 -12.30 8.27
CA ASP A 192 -25.18 -12.52 9.31
C ASP A 192 -25.48 -11.18 10.03
N PRO A 193 -26.77 -10.76 10.12
CA PRO A 193 -27.15 -9.52 10.78
C PRO A 193 -26.68 -9.41 12.24
N VAL A 194 -26.69 -10.51 12.99
CA VAL A 194 -26.23 -10.54 14.39
C VAL A 194 -24.72 -10.24 14.45
N LYS A 195 -23.95 -10.89 13.60
CA LYS A 195 -22.50 -10.62 13.51
C LYS A 195 -22.17 -9.18 13.08
N LEU A 196 -23.00 -8.61 12.20
CA LEU A 196 -22.85 -7.22 11.78
C LEU A 196 -23.10 -6.26 12.95
N GLU A 197 -24.16 -6.49 13.72
CA GLU A 197 -24.49 -5.68 14.90
C GLU A 197 -23.43 -5.79 15.99
N GLU A 198 -22.97 -7.02 16.31
CA GLU A 198 -21.88 -7.24 17.27
C GLU A 198 -20.58 -6.54 16.86
N PHE A 199 -20.26 -6.55 15.57
CA PHE A 199 -19.06 -5.88 15.06
C PHE A 199 -19.19 -4.36 15.10
N ASP A 200 -20.36 -3.81 14.78
CA ASP A 200 -20.65 -2.37 14.88
C ASP A 200 -20.51 -1.88 16.33
N LYS A 201 -21.08 -2.62 17.27
CA LYS A 201 -20.93 -2.33 18.71
C LYS A 201 -19.47 -2.35 19.13
N TRP A 202 -18.73 -3.41 18.77
CA TRP A 202 -17.31 -3.52 19.07
C TRP A 202 -16.51 -2.33 18.49
N ALA A 203 -16.74 -1.96 17.22
CA ALA A 203 -16.07 -0.84 16.58
C ALA A 203 -16.34 0.49 17.30
N SER A 204 -17.59 0.72 17.70
CA SER A 204 -18.00 1.90 18.46
C SER A 204 -17.30 1.99 19.81
N GLU A 205 -17.23 0.88 20.56
CA GLU A 205 -16.49 0.81 21.83
C GLU A 205 -15.00 1.10 21.66
N ARG A 206 -14.35 0.58 20.60
CA ARG A 206 -12.94 0.84 20.32
C ARG A 206 -12.68 2.31 20.01
N LYS A 207 -13.57 2.97 19.27
CA LYS A 207 -13.49 4.42 18.99
C LYS A 207 -13.57 5.26 20.27
N GLN A 208 -14.49 4.91 21.16
CA GLN A 208 -14.61 5.60 22.46
C GLN A 208 -13.35 5.46 23.31
N LEU A 209 -12.79 4.24 23.39
CA LEU A 209 -11.56 3.99 24.14
C LEU A 209 -10.36 4.72 23.52
N ALA A 210 -10.25 4.77 22.19
CA ALA A 210 -9.21 5.50 21.50
C ALA A 210 -9.28 7.01 21.80
N ALA A 211 -10.47 7.59 21.79
CA ALA A 211 -10.69 8.99 22.14
C ALA A 211 -10.31 9.31 23.59
N GLN A 212 -10.69 8.45 24.52
CA GLN A 212 -10.35 8.58 25.96
C GLN A 212 -8.84 8.53 26.19
N THR A 213 -8.14 7.59 25.55
CA THR A 213 -6.68 7.46 25.70
C THR A 213 -5.93 8.64 25.10
N SER A 214 -6.40 9.20 23.98
CA SER A 214 -5.82 10.41 23.38
C SER A 214 -5.96 11.64 24.28
N SER A 215 -7.10 11.80 24.94
CA SER A 215 -7.33 12.93 25.86
C SER A 215 -6.45 12.84 27.12
N LEU A 216 -6.18 11.64 27.63
CA LEU A 216 -5.31 11.44 28.76
C LEU A 216 -3.84 11.77 28.45
N THR A 217 -3.36 11.39 27.26
CA THR A 217 -1.98 11.69 26.81
C THR A 217 -1.77 13.18 26.60
N SER A 218 -2.73 13.86 25.96
CA SER A 218 -2.66 15.33 25.77
C SER A 218 -2.79 16.13 27.06
N GLY A 219 -3.50 15.61 28.06
CA GLY A 219 -3.63 16.23 29.38
C GLY A 219 -2.41 16.10 30.28
N GLN A 220 -1.54 15.12 30.03
CA GLN A 220 -0.29 14.92 30.78
C GLN A 220 0.87 15.77 30.26
N GLU A 221 0.87 16.15 28.99
CA GLU A 221 1.90 17.04 28.42
C GLU A 221 1.80 18.52 28.90
N LEU A 222 0.70 18.91 29.56
CA LEU A 222 0.47 20.26 30.05
C LEU A 222 0.82 20.47 31.55
N ARG A 223 1.50 19.51 32.19
CA ARG A 223 1.79 19.58 33.65
C ARG A 223 3.28 19.48 34.00
N TRP A 224 4.17 20.06 33.17
CA TRP A 224 5.59 20.23 33.55
C TRP A 224 6.04 21.65 33.28
#